data_3bb2304b05b1135cc126bdd8ec3a9dbe
#
_entry.id   3bb2304b05b1135cc126bdd8ec3a9dbe
#
_cell.length_a   1.000
_cell.length_b   1.000
_cell.length_c   1.000
_cell.angle_alpha   90.00
_cell.angle_beta   90.00
_cell.angle_gamma   90.00
#
_symmetry.space_group_name_H-M   'P 1'
#
loop_
_entity.id
_entity.type
_entity.pdbx_description
1 polymer ?
#
loop_
_entity_poly.entity_id
_entity_poly.type
_entity_poly.pdbx_seq_one_letter_code
_entity_poly.pdbx_strand_id
1 'polypeptide(L)'
;MSKVIGIDLGTTNSCVAVMEGGEAVVIANAEGNRTTPSVVAFSKTGERMVGQVAKRQAITNPDRTIASIKREMGSDHKVTIDGKAYTPQEISAMILQKLKADAEAYLGQSVTEAVITVPAYFTDSQRQATKDAGRIAGLDVKRIINEPTAASLAYGIDKESDQKIMVYDLGGGTFDVSIIEMGDGVTEVLATNGDTHLGGDDFDQRVIDWMAEDFKRENNIDLRNDKMAAQRLKEAAEKAKIELSSATSTNINLPFITADATGPKPVSYTHLTLPTSARV
;
A
#
# COMPACT_ATOMS: atom_id res chain seq x y z
N MET A 1 2.81 3.59 31.88
CA MET A 1 3.76 3.87 30.79
C MET A 1 2.96 3.80 29.49
N SER A 2 3.14 4.77 28.58
CA SER A 2 2.54 4.70 27.24
C SER A 2 3.06 3.44 26.54
N LYS A 3 2.18 2.67 25.88
CA LYS A 3 2.62 1.52 25.07
C LYS A 3 3.20 2.04 23.76
N VAL A 4 4.31 1.48 23.33
CA VAL A 4 4.90 1.72 22.00
C VAL A 4 4.19 0.81 21.02
N ILE A 5 3.73 1.36 19.90
CA ILE A 5 3.15 0.59 18.79
C ILE A 5 4.16 0.38 17.67
N GLY A 6 4.07 -0.75 17.01
CA GLY A 6 4.76 -1.01 15.74
C GLY A 6 3.85 -0.72 14.56
N ILE A 7 4.31 0.01 13.58
CA ILE A 7 3.55 0.33 12.38
C ILE A 7 4.33 -0.10 11.14
N ASP A 8 3.68 -0.89 10.30
CA ASP A 8 4.08 -1.07 8.92
C ASP A 8 3.28 -0.09 8.06
N LEU A 9 3.95 0.94 7.56
CA LEU A 9 3.36 1.94 6.67
C LEU A 9 3.59 1.52 5.22
N GLY A 10 2.80 0.58 4.74
CA GLY A 10 2.94 0.03 3.38
C GLY A 10 2.38 0.94 2.29
N THR A 11 2.82 0.73 1.03
CA THR A 11 2.33 1.48 -0.14
C THR A 11 0.84 1.25 -0.39
N THR A 12 0.41 0.00 -0.32
CA THR A 12 -0.99 -0.40 -0.61
C THR A 12 -1.80 -0.61 0.66
N ASN A 13 -1.23 -1.28 1.65
CA ASN A 13 -1.86 -1.57 2.93
C ASN A 13 -0.88 -1.29 4.06
N SER A 14 -1.41 -0.83 5.18
CA SER A 14 -0.67 -0.61 6.42
C SER A 14 -1.24 -1.45 7.55
N CYS A 15 -0.43 -1.74 8.56
CA CYS A 15 -0.91 -2.41 9.76
C CYS A 15 -0.27 -1.82 11.02
N VAL A 16 -0.88 -2.08 12.17
CA VAL A 16 -0.39 -1.67 13.48
C VAL A 16 -0.41 -2.85 14.44
N ALA A 17 0.61 -2.96 15.25
CA ALA A 17 0.77 -4.02 16.24
C ALA A 17 1.24 -3.46 17.59
N VAL A 18 1.04 -4.25 18.63
CA VAL A 18 1.50 -3.97 19.99
C VAL A 18 2.08 -5.24 20.62
N MET A 19 2.99 -5.07 21.57
CA MET A 19 3.48 -6.19 22.39
C MET A 19 2.53 -6.45 23.56
N GLU A 20 2.00 -7.66 23.65
CA GLU A 20 1.16 -8.14 24.74
C GLU A 20 1.65 -9.50 25.22
N GLY A 21 1.90 -9.63 26.51
CA GLY A 21 2.38 -10.89 27.09
C GLY A 21 3.70 -11.41 26.53
N GLY A 22 4.50 -10.56 25.88
CA GLY A 22 5.76 -10.95 25.24
C GLY A 22 5.61 -11.29 23.75
N GLU A 23 4.37 -11.30 23.22
CA GLU A 23 4.08 -11.59 21.82
C GLU A 23 3.61 -10.35 21.05
N ALA A 24 3.87 -10.31 19.74
CA ALA A 24 3.39 -9.26 18.88
C ALA A 24 1.94 -9.54 18.44
N VAL A 25 1.03 -8.63 18.74
CA VAL A 25 -0.38 -8.73 18.40
C VAL A 25 -0.71 -7.68 17.35
N VAL A 26 -1.13 -8.11 16.16
CA VAL A 26 -1.63 -7.20 15.11
C VAL A 26 -3.05 -6.75 15.48
N ILE A 27 -3.24 -5.45 15.61
CA ILE A 27 -4.51 -4.83 15.99
C ILE A 27 -5.45 -4.79 14.80
N ALA A 28 -6.67 -5.28 14.99
CA ALA A 28 -7.72 -5.12 13.98
C ALA A 28 -8.22 -3.66 13.96
N ASN A 29 -8.47 -3.13 12.76
CA ASN A 29 -9.08 -1.82 12.58
C ASN A 29 -10.59 -1.84 12.92
N ALA A 30 -11.23 -0.67 12.88
CA ALA A 30 -12.66 -0.55 13.19
C ALA A 30 -13.58 -1.38 12.26
N GLU A 31 -13.10 -1.75 11.08
CA GLU A 31 -13.79 -2.63 10.12
C GLU A 31 -13.52 -4.13 10.38
N GLY A 32 -12.74 -4.49 11.40
CA GLY A 32 -12.40 -5.84 11.77
C GLY A 32 -11.24 -6.47 10.97
N ASN A 33 -10.57 -5.70 10.12
CA ASN A 33 -9.45 -6.18 9.31
C ASN A 33 -8.11 -5.91 10.01
N ARG A 34 -7.15 -6.82 9.84
CA ARG A 34 -5.78 -6.65 10.36
C ARG A 34 -4.91 -5.70 9.53
N THR A 35 -5.35 -5.35 8.34
CA THR A 35 -4.70 -4.38 7.47
C THR A 35 -5.65 -3.26 7.10
N THR A 36 -5.13 -2.06 6.95
CA THR A 36 -5.87 -0.87 6.55
C THR A 36 -5.33 -0.39 5.21
N PRO A 37 -6.16 -0.23 4.15
CA PRO A 37 -5.70 0.32 2.89
C PRO A 37 -5.03 1.69 3.09
N SER A 38 -3.86 1.88 2.49
CA SER A 38 -3.10 3.13 2.52
C SER A 38 -3.70 4.16 1.56
N VAL A 39 -5.00 4.42 1.72
CA VAL A 39 -5.80 5.28 0.86
C VAL A 39 -6.41 6.40 1.70
N VAL A 40 -6.28 7.63 1.21
CA VAL A 40 -6.90 8.82 1.81
C VAL A 40 -7.84 9.45 0.78
N ALA A 41 -9.02 9.86 1.21
CA ALA A 41 -9.94 10.58 0.34
C ALA A 41 -10.60 11.74 1.08
N PHE A 42 -11.08 12.71 0.30
CA PHE A 42 -11.85 13.84 0.81
C PHE A 42 -13.23 13.87 0.16
N SER A 43 -14.26 13.97 0.98
CA SER A 43 -15.63 14.13 0.48
C SER A 43 -15.81 15.49 -0.20
N LYS A 44 -16.93 15.69 -0.88
CA LYS A 44 -17.31 17.00 -1.44
C LYS A 44 -17.51 18.08 -0.37
N THR A 45 -17.75 17.67 0.87
CA THR A 45 -17.89 18.58 2.02
C THR A 45 -16.58 18.81 2.76
N GLY A 46 -15.46 18.23 2.28
CA GLY A 46 -14.13 18.37 2.89
C GLY A 46 -13.86 17.38 4.03
N GLU A 47 -14.77 16.43 4.29
CA GLU A 47 -14.55 15.39 5.29
C GLU A 47 -13.46 14.42 4.83
N ARG A 48 -12.51 14.12 5.71
CA ARG A 48 -11.40 13.20 5.44
C ARG A 48 -11.82 11.77 5.74
N MET A 49 -11.58 10.89 4.79
CA MET A 49 -11.76 9.45 4.88
C MET A 49 -10.40 8.76 4.74
N VAL A 50 -10.17 7.68 5.48
CA VAL A 50 -8.92 6.90 5.43
C VAL A 50 -9.24 5.41 5.45
N GLY A 51 -8.47 4.62 4.72
CA GLY A 51 -8.59 3.17 4.72
C GLY A 51 -9.69 2.66 3.81
N GLN A 52 -10.43 1.67 4.27
CA GLN A 52 -11.43 0.97 3.45
C GLN A 52 -12.56 1.89 2.98
N VAL A 53 -12.96 2.85 3.80
CA VAL A 53 -14.00 3.84 3.44
C VAL A 53 -13.52 4.71 2.28
N ALA A 54 -12.27 5.15 2.32
CA ALA A 54 -11.65 5.91 1.24
C ALA A 54 -11.53 5.07 -0.05
N LYS A 55 -11.08 3.81 0.05
CA LYS A 55 -10.94 2.90 -1.09
C LYS A 55 -12.29 2.63 -1.77
N ARG A 56 -13.37 2.38 -1.02
CA ARG A 56 -14.70 2.05 -1.56
C ARG A 56 -15.32 3.14 -2.42
N GLN A 57 -15.03 4.40 -2.14
CA GLN A 57 -15.60 5.54 -2.88
C GLN A 57 -14.70 6.04 -4.02
N ALA A 58 -13.53 5.43 -4.25
CA ALA A 58 -12.54 5.88 -5.23
C ALA A 58 -13.11 6.00 -6.65
N ILE A 59 -13.96 5.06 -7.09
CA ILE A 59 -14.60 5.10 -8.43
C ILE A 59 -15.42 6.38 -8.62
N THR A 60 -16.19 6.77 -7.61
CA THR A 60 -17.11 7.91 -7.69
C THR A 60 -16.46 9.24 -7.32
N ASN A 61 -15.24 9.20 -6.80
CA ASN A 61 -14.50 10.38 -6.30
C ASN A 61 -12.98 10.26 -6.59
N PRO A 62 -12.57 9.94 -7.82
CA PRO A 62 -11.16 9.67 -8.14
C PRO A 62 -10.28 10.90 -7.95
N ASP A 63 -10.77 12.11 -8.23
CA ASP A 63 -10.02 13.37 -8.10
C ASP A 63 -9.63 13.74 -6.67
N ARG A 64 -10.31 13.16 -5.69
CA ARG A 64 -10.13 13.45 -4.27
C ARG A 64 -9.69 12.22 -3.48
N THR A 65 -9.22 11.17 -4.19
CA THR A 65 -8.74 9.92 -3.61
C THR A 65 -7.28 9.73 -3.92
N ILE A 66 -6.46 9.57 -2.89
CA ILE A 66 -5.02 9.44 -2.97
C ILE A 66 -4.66 8.03 -2.54
N ALA A 67 -3.97 7.30 -3.40
CA ALA A 67 -3.40 5.99 -3.14
C ALA A 67 -1.89 6.01 -3.43
N SER A 68 -1.15 5.03 -2.93
CA SER A 68 0.27 4.79 -3.22
C SER A 68 1.20 5.99 -2.93
N ILE A 69 0.80 6.89 -2.03
CA ILE A 69 1.55 8.12 -1.69
C ILE A 69 2.96 7.84 -1.16
N LYS A 70 3.20 6.64 -0.62
CA LYS A 70 4.52 6.23 -0.11
C LYS A 70 5.61 6.30 -1.19
N ARG A 71 5.26 6.10 -2.47
CA ARG A 71 6.19 6.24 -3.60
C ARG A 71 6.75 7.65 -3.75
N GLU A 72 6.02 8.65 -3.28
CA GLU A 72 6.39 10.06 -3.37
C GLU A 72 7.09 10.58 -2.09
N MET A 73 7.33 9.72 -1.10
CA MET A 73 7.99 10.14 0.14
C MET A 73 9.39 10.68 -0.13
N GLY A 74 9.69 11.83 0.49
CA GLY A 74 10.97 12.51 0.33
C GLY A 74 11.13 13.31 -0.96
N SER A 75 10.09 13.37 -1.82
CA SER A 75 10.05 14.21 -3.03
C SER A 75 9.32 15.53 -2.79
N ASP A 76 9.41 16.42 -3.78
CA ASP A 76 8.68 17.71 -3.79
C ASP A 76 7.23 17.57 -4.32
N HIS A 77 6.77 16.34 -4.52
CA HIS A 77 5.42 16.06 -5.01
C HIS A 77 4.37 16.69 -4.10
N LYS A 78 3.32 17.22 -4.68
CA LYS A 78 2.16 17.75 -3.95
C LYS A 78 0.86 17.30 -4.58
N VAL A 79 -0.03 16.82 -3.74
CA VAL A 79 -1.41 16.51 -4.14
C VAL A 79 -2.28 17.72 -3.81
N THR A 80 -2.99 18.25 -4.81
CA THR A 80 -3.88 19.40 -4.61
C THR A 80 -5.33 18.93 -4.54
N ILE A 81 -5.99 19.17 -3.43
CA ILE A 81 -7.40 18.88 -3.19
C ILE A 81 -8.11 20.19 -2.80
N ASP A 82 -9.12 20.60 -3.56
CA ASP A 82 -9.90 21.81 -3.32
C ASP A 82 -9.03 23.08 -3.13
N GLY A 83 -7.96 23.18 -3.93
CA GLY A 83 -7.02 24.32 -3.87
C GLY A 83 -6.01 24.25 -2.73
N LYS A 84 -6.09 23.25 -1.85
CA LYS A 84 -5.10 23.01 -0.80
C LYS A 84 -4.09 21.95 -1.26
N ALA A 85 -2.81 22.30 -1.20
CA ALA A 85 -1.71 21.38 -1.51
C ALA A 85 -1.30 20.60 -0.26
N TYR A 86 -1.13 19.29 -0.42
CA TYR A 86 -0.65 18.37 0.62
C TYR A 86 0.64 17.71 0.18
N THR A 87 1.58 17.60 1.09
CA THR A 87 2.82 16.85 0.90
C THR A 87 2.58 15.34 1.12
N PRO A 88 3.47 14.46 0.61
CA PRO A 88 3.39 13.03 0.90
C PRO A 88 3.41 12.72 2.40
N GLN A 89 4.15 13.49 3.19
CA GLN A 89 4.21 13.36 4.65
C GLN A 89 2.87 13.67 5.31
N GLU A 90 2.16 14.70 4.85
CA GLU A 90 0.85 15.06 5.38
C GLU A 90 -0.21 14.00 5.05
N ILE A 91 -0.21 13.46 3.82
CA ILE A 91 -1.12 12.37 3.45
C ILE A 91 -0.78 11.09 4.24
N SER A 92 0.48 10.74 4.35
CA SER A 92 0.92 9.58 5.15
C SER A 92 0.58 9.75 6.63
N ALA A 93 0.67 10.96 7.16
CA ALA A 93 0.28 11.25 8.54
C ALA A 93 -1.21 10.98 8.79
N MET A 94 -2.09 11.19 7.79
CA MET A 94 -3.51 10.87 7.92
C MET A 94 -3.74 9.35 8.08
N ILE A 95 -2.94 8.53 7.37
CA ILE A 95 -2.95 7.08 7.53
C ILE A 95 -2.47 6.70 8.92
N LEU A 96 -1.35 7.27 9.37
CA LEU A 96 -0.80 7.03 10.70
C LEU A 96 -1.76 7.45 11.82
N GLN A 97 -2.50 8.55 11.65
CA GLN A 97 -3.53 8.97 12.60
C GLN A 97 -4.67 7.95 12.71
N LYS A 98 -5.09 7.34 11.60
CA LYS A 98 -6.09 6.26 11.61
C LYS A 98 -5.57 5.05 12.37
N LEU A 99 -4.35 4.58 12.07
CA LEU A 99 -3.74 3.45 12.77
C LEU A 99 -3.55 3.72 14.26
N LYS A 100 -3.14 4.94 14.62
CA LYS A 100 -3.05 5.39 16.02
C LYS A 100 -4.41 5.32 16.70
N ALA A 101 -5.46 5.84 16.08
CA ALA A 101 -6.81 5.82 16.63
C ALA A 101 -7.33 4.39 16.83
N ASP A 102 -7.08 3.48 15.88
CA ASP A 102 -7.42 2.06 16.01
C ASP A 102 -6.67 1.41 17.18
N ALA A 103 -5.38 1.72 17.33
CA ALA A 103 -4.58 1.24 18.46
C ALA A 103 -5.06 1.78 19.82
N GLU A 104 -5.41 3.07 19.89
CA GLU A 104 -5.95 3.68 21.10
C GLU A 104 -7.32 3.09 21.48
N ALA A 105 -8.17 2.82 20.49
CA ALA A 105 -9.46 2.16 20.69
C ALA A 105 -9.28 0.72 21.23
N TYR A 106 -8.34 -0.03 20.68
CA TYR A 106 -8.02 -1.38 21.12
C TYR A 106 -7.44 -1.41 22.54
N LEU A 107 -6.49 -0.50 22.83
CA LEU A 107 -5.77 -0.47 24.10
C LEU A 107 -6.53 0.22 25.23
N GLY A 108 -7.59 0.99 24.91
CA GLY A 108 -8.32 1.82 25.88
C GLY A 108 -7.48 2.94 26.51
N GLN A 109 -6.38 3.34 25.88
CA GLN A 109 -5.49 4.40 26.37
C GLN A 109 -4.81 5.15 25.22
N SER A 110 -4.32 6.35 25.49
CA SER A 110 -3.57 7.13 24.52
C SER A 110 -2.26 6.48 24.11
N VAL A 111 -1.91 6.60 22.86
CA VAL A 111 -0.64 6.14 22.25
C VAL A 111 0.12 7.35 21.74
N THR A 112 1.35 7.51 22.21
CA THR A 112 2.22 8.64 21.83
C THR A 112 3.51 8.21 21.17
N GLU A 113 3.86 6.93 21.20
CA GLU A 113 5.16 6.42 20.77
C GLU A 113 4.99 5.32 19.72
N ALA A 114 5.83 5.33 18.67
CA ALA A 114 5.79 4.33 17.64
C ALA A 114 7.20 3.95 17.14
N VAL A 115 7.28 2.73 16.60
CA VAL A 115 8.34 2.27 15.68
C VAL A 115 7.68 2.09 14.32
N ILE A 116 8.29 2.64 13.25
CA ILE A 116 7.72 2.58 11.90
C ILE A 116 8.71 1.90 10.97
N THR A 117 8.23 1.00 10.10
CA THR A 117 9.06 0.34 9.10
C THR A 117 9.14 1.13 7.80
N VAL A 118 10.26 0.96 7.09
CA VAL A 118 10.51 1.52 5.76
C VAL A 118 11.24 0.51 4.89
N PRO A 119 11.13 0.57 3.56
CA PRO A 119 11.95 -0.22 2.65
C PRO A 119 13.44 -0.05 2.92
N ALA A 120 14.21 -1.10 2.71
CA ALA A 120 15.67 -1.07 2.96
C ALA A 120 16.38 -0.04 2.08
N TYR A 121 15.89 0.16 0.86
CA TYR A 121 16.45 1.09 -0.13
C TYR A 121 15.97 2.54 0.03
N PHE A 122 15.17 2.87 1.04
CA PHE A 122 14.80 4.25 1.30
C PHE A 122 16.03 5.09 1.62
N THR A 123 16.13 6.22 0.94
CA THR A 123 17.13 7.25 1.19
C THR A 123 16.91 7.92 2.55
N ASP A 124 17.91 8.65 3.03
CA ASP A 124 17.79 9.42 4.28
C ASP A 124 16.64 10.44 4.21
N SER A 125 16.41 11.07 3.05
CA SER A 125 15.28 11.98 2.84
C SER A 125 13.93 11.29 3.02
N GLN A 126 13.77 10.08 2.47
CA GLN A 126 12.53 9.29 2.57
C GLN A 126 12.30 8.80 4.01
N ARG A 127 13.38 8.40 4.71
CA ARG A 127 13.34 8.03 6.13
C ARG A 127 12.95 9.21 7.01
N GLN A 128 13.54 10.38 6.76
CA GLN A 128 13.20 11.60 7.49
C GLN A 128 11.76 12.01 7.22
N ALA A 129 11.30 11.95 5.96
CA ALA A 129 9.91 12.23 5.61
C ALA A 129 8.92 11.29 6.32
N THR A 130 9.27 10.00 6.47
CA THR A 130 8.46 9.03 7.23
C THR A 130 8.41 9.40 8.72
N LYS A 131 9.53 9.82 9.29
CA LYS A 131 9.61 10.29 10.68
C LYS A 131 8.78 11.56 10.89
N ASP A 132 8.82 12.48 9.93
CA ASP A 132 8.03 13.71 9.97
C ASP A 132 6.53 13.43 9.85
N ALA A 133 6.12 12.46 9.00
CA ALA A 133 4.74 11.99 8.94
C ALA A 133 4.25 11.46 10.30
N GLY A 134 5.08 10.69 11.00
CA GLY A 134 4.80 10.23 12.36
C GLY A 134 4.60 11.40 13.33
N ARG A 135 5.48 12.40 13.28
CA ARG A 135 5.36 13.61 14.12
C ARG A 135 4.09 14.39 13.82
N ILE A 136 3.73 14.58 12.55
CA ILE A 136 2.47 15.24 12.13
C ILE A 136 1.26 14.45 12.64
N ALA A 137 1.36 13.12 12.69
CA ALA A 137 0.32 12.25 13.24
C ALA A 137 0.22 12.29 14.78
N GLY A 138 1.12 13.01 15.47
CA GLY A 138 1.17 13.08 16.92
C GLY A 138 1.80 11.86 17.56
N LEU A 139 2.80 11.26 16.87
CA LEU A 139 3.60 10.13 17.35
C LEU A 139 5.07 10.57 17.52
N ASP A 140 5.66 10.24 18.67
CA ASP A 140 7.10 10.24 18.85
C ASP A 140 7.67 8.96 18.23
N VAL A 141 8.29 9.10 17.07
CA VAL A 141 8.88 7.97 16.32
C VAL A 141 10.22 7.60 16.94
N LYS A 142 10.22 6.58 17.78
CA LYS A 142 11.41 6.10 18.50
C LYS A 142 12.47 5.52 17.57
N ARG A 143 12.01 4.77 16.55
CA ARG A 143 12.89 4.20 15.53
C ARG A 143 12.20 4.09 14.18
N ILE A 144 13.02 4.21 13.13
CA ILE A 144 12.71 3.73 11.79
C ILE A 144 13.52 2.44 11.61
N ILE A 145 12.85 1.36 11.20
CA ILE A 145 13.45 0.02 11.00
C ILE A 145 13.21 -0.39 9.54
N ASN A 146 14.17 -1.08 8.95
CA ASN A 146 14.00 -1.63 7.61
C ASN A 146 12.98 -2.78 7.64
N GLU A 147 12.07 -2.81 6.67
CA GLU A 147 11.04 -3.85 6.52
C GLU A 147 11.63 -5.27 6.51
N PRO A 148 12.69 -5.58 5.73
CA PRO A 148 13.29 -6.91 5.76
C PRO A 148 13.91 -7.26 7.11
N THR A 149 14.45 -6.30 7.85
CA THR A 149 14.94 -6.52 9.22
C THR A 149 13.79 -6.84 10.17
N ALA A 150 12.68 -6.11 10.08
CA ALA A 150 11.50 -6.40 10.90
C ALA A 150 10.91 -7.78 10.58
N ALA A 151 10.83 -8.15 9.31
CA ALA A 151 10.36 -9.45 8.86
C ALA A 151 11.27 -10.60 9.36
N SER A 152 12.60 -10.42 9.32
CA SER A 152 13.55 -11.41 9.80
C SER A 152 13.44 -11.63 11.31
N LEU A 153 13.28 -10.54 12.07
CA LEU A 153 13.08 -10.61 13.51
C LEU A 153 11.80 -11.37 13.86
N ALA A 154 10.71 -11.09 13.15
CA ALA A 154 9.43 -11.78 13.34
C ALA A 154 9.52 -13.29 13.00
N TYR A 155 10.29 -13.64 11.97
CA TYR A 155 10.51 -15.03 11.58
C TYR A 155 11.44 -15.78 12.51
N GLY A 156 12.46 -15.12 13.04
CA GLY A 156 13.57 -15.72 13.80
C GLY A 156 13.37 -15.76 15.31
N ILE A 157 12.30 -15.16 15.86
CA ILE A 157 12.08 -15.01 17.30
C ILE A 157 12.16 -16.36 18.05
N ASP A 158 11.73 -17.45 17.43
CA ASP A 158 11.66 -18.77 18.07
C ASP A 158 12.83 -19.70 17.68
N LYS A 159 13.88 -19.19 17.03
CA LYS A 159 14.98 -20.01 16.49
C LYS A 159 16.28 -19.74 17.22
N GLU A 160 16.78 -20.75 17.90
CA GLU A 160 17.98 -20.69 18.75
C GLU A 160 19.32 -20.85 17.96
N SER A 161 19.28 -21.17 16.65
CA SER A 161 20.48 -21.42 15.86
C SER A 161 20.81 -20.27 14.93
N ASP A 162 22.10 -20.07 14.69
CA ASP A 162 22.60 -19.17 13.65
C ASP A 162 22.04 -19.56 12.29
N GLN A 163 21.52 -18.59 11.56
CA GLN A 163 20.95 -18.81 10.25
C GLN A 163 21.13 -17.62 9.31
N LYS A 164 21.24 -17.95 8.03
CA LYS A 164 21.16 -16.95 6.96
C LYS A 164 19.80 -17.08 6.29
N ILE A 165 19.08 -15.98 6.24
CA ILE A 165 17.77 -15.91 5.62
C ILE A 165 17.77 -14.91 4.48
N MET A 166 17.02 -15.23 3.44
CA MET A 166 16.69 -14.28 2.39
C MET A 166 15.27 -13.77 2.61
N VAL A 167 15.13 -12.47 2.75
CA VAL A 167 13.83 -11.80 2.74
C VAL A 167 13.59 -11.28 1.32
N TYR A 168 12.52 -11.75 0.70
CA TYR A 168 12.04 -11.33 -0.61
C TYR A 168 10.71 -10.61 -0.42
N ASP A 169 10.73 -9.30 -0.50
CA ASP A 169 9.57 -8.44 -0.27
C ASP A 169 9.16 -7.74 -1.57
N LEU A 170 8.12 -8.24 -2.20
CA LEU A 170 7.49 -7.64 -3.37
C LEU A 170 6.16 -7.02 -2.94
N GLY A 171 6.22 -5.75 -2.55
CA GLY A 171 5.07 -4.97 -2.12
C GLY A 171 4.24 -4.41 -3.29
N GLY A 172 3.31 -3.51 -2.97
CA GLY A 172 2.52 -2.81 -3.99
C GLY A 172 3.31 -1.78 -4.77
N GLY A 173 4.33 -1.17 -4.16
CA GLY A 173 5.08 -0.07 -4.76
C GLY A 173 6.59 -0.22 -4.76
N THR A 174 7.13 -1.11 -3.96
CA THR A 174 8.57 -1.35 -3.82
C THR A 174 8.86 -2.83 -3.86
N PHE A 175 10.06 -3.16 -4.32
CA PHE A 175 10.65 -4.49 -4.28
C PHE A 175 11.96 -4.43 -3.52
N ASP A 176 12.10 -5.23 -2.48
CA ASP A 176 13.32 -5.38 -1.69
C ASP A 176 13.70 -6.86 -1.57
N VAL A 177 14.98 -7.17 -1.74
CA VAL A 177 15.56 -8.47 -1.42
C VAL A 177 16.77 -8.27 -0.53
N SER A 178 16.81 -8.95 0.62
CA SER A 178 17.89 -8.81 1.60
C SER A 178 18.37 -10.18 2.07
N ILE A 179 19.69 -10.33 2.20
CA ILE A 179 20.30 -11.46 2.87
C ILE A 179 20.69 -11.01 4.27
N ILE A 180 20.18 -11.70 5.25
CA ILE A 180 20.31 -11.35 6.66
C ILE A 180 20.88 -12.54 7.41
N GLU A 181 21.91 -12.32 8.21
CA GLU A 181 22.45 -13.28 9.16
C GLU A 181 21.92 -12.99 10.56
N MET A 182 21.41 -14.00 11.19
CA MET A 182 20.92 -13.94 12.57
C MET A 182 21.69 -14.95 13.40
N GLY A 183 22.27 -14.50 14.51
CA GLY A 183 23.03 -15.33 15.44
C GLY A 183 23.47 -14.56 16.65
N ASP A 184 23.66 -15.23 17.78
CA ASP A 184 24.14 -14.66 19.05
C ASP A 184 23.36 -13.41 19.51
N GLY A 185 22.06 -13.32 19.17
CA GLY A 185 21.22 -12.16 19.48
C GLY A 185 21.50 -10.93 18.60
N VAL A 186 22.28 -11.09 17.54
CA VAL A 186 22.60 -10.03 16.55
C VAL A 186 21.91 -10.34 15.23
N THR A 187 21.40 -9.31 14.58
CA THR A 187 20.85 -9.38 13.22
C THR A 187 21.67 -8.48 12.33
N GLU A 188 22.37 -9.05 11.36
CA GLU A 188 23.24 -8.35 10.43
C GLU A 188 22.72 -8.45 9.01
N VAL A 189 22.60 -7.30 8.31
CA VAL A 189 22.24 -7.26 6.89
C VAL A 189 23.51 -7.43 6.07
N LEU A 190 23.71 -8.59 5.47
CA LEU A 190 24.89 -8.91 4.65
C LEU A 190 24.84 -8.25 3.28
N ALA A 191 23.67 -8.23 2.66
CA ALA A 191 23.44 -7.62 1.36
C ALA A 191 21.98 -7.23 1.20
N THR A 192 21.73 -6.17 0.43
CA THR A 192 20.37 -5.78 0.02
C THR A 192 20.39 -5.26 -1.40
N ASN A 193 19.31 -5.50 -2.13
CA ASN A 193 19.06 -4.98 -3.47
C ASN A 193 17.56 -4.78 -3.65
N GLY A 194 17.14 -4.01 -4.63
CA GLY A 194 15.73 -3.76 -4.86
C GLY A 194 15.45 -2.63 -5.84
N ASP A 195 14.18 -2.28 -5.93
CA ASP A 195 13.69 -1.18 -6.74
C ASP A 195 12.55 -0.47 -5.99
N THR A 196 12.73 0.81 -5.72
CA THR A 196 11.75 1.64 -4.99
C THR A 196 10.53 2.03 -5.83
N HIS A 197 10.50 1.65 -7.12
CA HIS A 197 9.43 1.94 -8.07
C HIS A 197 8.94 0.69 -8.81
N LEU A 198 9.14 -0.50 -8.24
CA LEU A 198 8.64 -1.77 -8.76
C LEU A 198 7.74 -2.44 -7.72
N GLY A 199 6.53 -2.80 -8.10
CA GLY A 199 5.61 -3.51 -7.23
C GLY A 199 4.30 -3.88 -7.92
N GLY A 200 3.33 -4.33 -7.15
CA GLY A 200 2.02 -4.76 -7.63
C GLY A 200 1.29 -3.70 -8.45
N ASP A 201 1.46 -2.41 -8.12
CA ASP A 201 0.86 -1.30 -8.86
C ASP A 201 1.38 -1.23 -10.32
N ASP A 202 2.64 -1.61 -10.56
CA ASP A 202 3.24 -1.60 -11.90
C ASP A 202 2.72 -2.76 -12.74
N PHE A 203 2.48 -3.91 -12.11
CA PHE A 203 1.81 -5.03 -12.79
C PHE A 203 0.36 -4.68 -13.14
N ASP A 204 -0.37 -4.05 -12.22
CA ASP A 204 -1.73 -3.56 -12.49
C ASP A 204 -1.72 -2.56 -13.64
N GLN A 205 -0.76 -1.63 -13.68
CA GLN A 205 -0.66 -0.65 -14.74
C GLN A 205 -0.46 -1.29 -16.12
N ARG A 206 0.31 -2.37 -16.21
CA ARG A 206 0.47 -3.13 -17.47
C ARG A 206 -0.85 -3.71 -17.96
N VAL A 207 -1.66 -4.24 -17.06
CA VAL A 207 -3.00 -4.77 -17.39
C VAL A 207 -3.95 -3.64 -17.78
N ILE A 208 -3.92 -2.51 -17.07
CA ILE A 208 -4.71 -1.31 -17.40
C ILE A 208 -4.39 -0.80 -18.79
N ASP A 209 -3.09 -0.63 -19.09
CA ASP A 209 -2.64 -0.12 -20.38
C ASP A 209 -3.05 -1.06 -21.52
N TRP A 210 -2.90 -2.37 -21.32
CA TRP A 210 -3.34 -3.36 -22.29
C TRP A 210 -4.85 -3.28 -22.54
N MET A 211 -5.68 -3.26 -21.50
CA MET A 211 -7.14 -3.11 -21.65
C MET A 211 -7.53 -1.81 -22.34
N ALA A 212 -6.88 -0.71 -21.98
CA ALA A 212 -7.17 0.61 -22.57
C ALA A 212 -6.79 0.69 -24.03
N GLU A 213 -5.63 0.14 -24.43
CA GLU A 213 -5.20 0.10 -25.83
C GLU A 213 -6.08 -0.82 -26.68
N ASP A 214 -6.46 -1.98 -26.14
CA ASP A 214 -7.35 -2.92 -26.82
C ASP A 214 -8.72 -2.28 -27.08
N PHE A 215 -9.31 -1.69 -26.04
CA PHE A 215 -10.58 -0.98 -26.15
C PHE A 215 -10.53 0.20 -27.11
N LYS A 216 -9.43 0.98 -27.09
CA LYS A 216 -9.21 2.10 -28.01
C LYS A 216 -9.13 1.65 -29.45
N ARG A 217 -8.49 0.52 -29.72
CA ARG A 217 -8.39 -0.05 -31.08
C ARG A 217 -9.77 -0.43 -31.62
N GLU A 218 -10.67 -0.96 -30.79
CA GLU A 218 -11.99 -1.41 -31.20
C GLU A 218 -13.02 -0.27 -31.28
N ASN A 219 -12.95 0.67 -30.33
CA ASN A 219 -14.00 1.68 -30.12
C ASN A 219 -13.55 3.11 -30.42
N ASN A 220 -12.28 3.33 -30.73
CA ASN A 220 -11.66 4.65 -30.91
C ASN A 220 -11.84 5.61 -29.71
N ILE A 221 -11.98 5.04 -28.49
CA ILE A 221 -12.15 5.77 -27.22
C ILE A 221 -11.03 5.33 -26.27
N ASP A 222 -10.27 6.30 -25.74
CA ASP A 222 -9.27 6.03 -24.71
C ASP A 222 -9.88 6.19 -23.32
N LEU A 223 -10.10 5.05 -22.64
CA LEU A 223 -10.74 4.99 -21.32
C LEU A 223 -9.91 5.69 -20.23
N ARG A 224 -8.61 5.92 -20.47
CA ARG A 224 -7.72 6.62 -19.51
C ARG A 224 -8.04 8.10 -19.41
N ASN A 225 -8.75 8.67 -20.40
CA ASN A 225 -9.19 10.07 -20.39
C ASN A 225 -10.44 10.31 -19.52
N ASP A 226 -11.16 9.25 -19.16
CA ASP A 226 -12.28 9.28 -18.20
C ASP A 226 -11.81 8.73 -16.87
N LYS A 227 -11.77 9.58 -15.85
CA LYS A 227 -11.25 9.22 -14.52
C LYS A 227 -12.03 8.10 -13.83
N MET A 228 -13.35 8.04 -14.04
CA MET A 228 -14.18 6.96 -13.50
C MET A 228 -13.90 5.65 -14.23
N ALA A 229 -13.79 5.68 -15.55
CA ALA A 229 -13.43 4.51 -16.34
C ALA A 229 -12.01 4.02 -15.98
N ALA A 230 -11.04 4.93 -15.90
CA ALA A 230 -9.67 4.61 -15.49
C ALA A 230 -9.61 3.96 -14.10
N GLN A 231 -10.37 4.46 -13.12
CA GLN A 231 -10.44 3.88 -11.79
C GLN A 231 -11.08 2.48 -11.80
N ARG A 232 -12.12 2.28 -12.61
CA ARG A 232 -12.75 0.96 -12.78
C ARG A 232 -11.81 -0.04 -13.44
N LEU A 233 -11.02 0.39 -14.44
CA LEU A 233 -9.97 -0.43 -15.05
C LEU A 233 -8.91 -0.82 -14.01
N LYS A 234 -8.49 0.13 -13.15
CA LYS A 234 -7.51 -0.12 -12.09
C LYS A 234 -8.00 -1.19 -11.10
N GLU A 235 -9.23 -1.07 -10.63
CA GLU A 235 -9.80 -2.05 -9.68
C GLU A 235 -9.97 -3.43 -10.32
N ALA A 236 -10.35 -3.48 -11.60
CA ALA A 236 -10.45 -4.74 -12.34
C ALA A 236 -9.10 -5.40 -12.58
N ALA A 237 -8.07 -4.62 -12.88
CA ALA A 237 -6.69 -5.11 -13.06
C ALA A 237 -6.14 -5.68 -11.73
N GLU A 238 -6.25 -4.94 -10.62
CA GLU A 238 -5.84 -5.40 -9.29
C GLU A 238 -6.55 -6.72 -8.93
N LYS A 239 -7.87 -6.78 -9.14
CA LYS A 239 -8.67 -7.98 -8.87
C LYS A 239 -8.20 -9.17 -9.72
N ALA A 240 -8.03 -8.96 -11.02
CA ALA A 240 -7.58 -10.01 -11.93
C ALA A 240 -6.17 -10.52 -11.55
N LYS A 241 -5.24 -9.63 -11.20
CA LYS A 241 -3.90 -10.00 -10.71
C LYS A 241 -3.99 -10.87 -9.46
N ILE A 242 -4.82 -10.49 -8.49
CA ILE A 242 -5.01 -11.24 -7.24
C ILE A 242 -5.59 -12.64 -7.55
N GLU A 243 -6.61 -12.74 -8.38
CA GLU A 243 -7.23 -14.01 -8.76
C GLU A 243 -6.25 -14.93 -9.50
N LEU A 244 -5.45 -14.38 -10.42
CA LEU A 244 -4.44 -15.13 -11.18
C LEU A 244 -3.23 -15.60 -10.34
N SER A 245 -3.09 -15.13 -9.10
CA SER A 245 -2.10 -15.67 -8.16
C SER A 245 -2.44 -17.09 -7.70
N SER A 246 -3.71 -17.49 -7.78
CA SER A 246 -4.19 -18.82 -7.37
C SER A 246 -4.94 -19.58 -8.46
N ALA A 247 -5.39 -18.89 -9.51
CA ALA A 247 -6.11 -19.48 -10.65
C ALA A 247 -5.30 -19.37 -11.94
N THR A 248 -5.58 -20.28 -12.88
CA THR A 248 -4.93 -20.27 -14.19
C THR A 248 -5.55 -19.28 -15.17
N SER A 249 -6.78 -18.87 -14.90
CA SER A 249 -7.52 -17.89 -15.71
C SER A 249 -8.49 -17.09 -14.84
N THR A 250 -8.85 -15.90 -15.30
CA THR A 250 -9.88 -15.07 -14.71
C THR A 250 -10.70 -14.35 -15.77
N ASN A 251 -11.79 -13.73 -15.37
CA ASN A 251 -12.68 -12.96 -16.25
C ASN A 251 -12.75 -11.51 -15.77
N ILE A 252 -12.66 -10.57 -16.71
CA ILE A 252 -12.92 -9.16 -16.47
C ILE A 252 -14.21 -8.80 -17.17
N ASN A 253 -15.16 -8.23 -16.43
CA ASN A 253 -16.44 -7.76 -16.99
C ASN A 253 -16.80 -6.40 -16.36
N LEU A 254 -16.71 -5.35 -17.17
CA LEU A 254 -17.02 -3.98 -16.80
C LEU A 254 -18.15 -3.45 -17.71
N PRO A 255 -19.42 -3.78 -17.39
CA PRO A 255 -20.55 -3.29 -18.17
C PRO A 255 -20.64 -1.75 -18.06
N PHE A 256 -21.08 -1.10 -19.13
CA PHE A 256 -21.32 0.35 -19.15
C PHE A 256 -20.09 1.15 -18.69
N ILE A 257 -18.89 0.79 -19.19
CA ILE A 257 -17.67 1.52 -18.78
C ILE A 257 -17.63 2.93 -19.40
N THR A 258 -18.16 3.07 -20.59
CA THR A 258 -18.38 4.33 -21.30
C THR A 258 -19.57 4.22 -22.26
N ALA A 259 -19.92 5.30 -22.93
CA ALA A 259 -20.95 5.32 -23.96
C ALA A 259 -20.55 6.24 -25.11
N ASP A 260 -20.99 5.91 -26.32
CA ASP A 260 -20.91 6.76 -27.50
C ASP A 260 -22.29 6.95 -28.17
N ALA A 261 -22.33 7.51 -29.36
CA ALA A 261 -23.56 7.74 -30.11
C ALA A 261 -24.33 6.43 -30.44
N THR A 262 -23.67 5.27 -30.39
CA THR A 262 -24.26 3.95 -30.65
C THR A 262 -24.75 3.26 -29.38
N GLY A 263 -24.51 3.85 -28.22
CA GLY A 263 -24.93 3.33 -26.91
C GLY A 263 -23.80 2.99 -25.95
N PRO A 264 -24.15 2.32 -24.84
CA PRO A 264 -23.16 1.94 -23.83
C PRO A 264 -22.19 0.87 -24.36
N LYS A 265 -20.92 0.99 -23.93
CA LYS A 265 -19.83 0.09 -24.29
C LYS A 265 -19.33 -0.66 -23.05
N PRO A 266 -19.19 -1.98 -23.08
CA PRO A 266 -18.55 -2.76 -22.02
C PRO A 266 -17.07 -3.02 -22.32
N VAL A 267 -16.30 -3.33 -21.26
CA VAL A 267 -15.07 -4.11 -21.37
C VAL A 267 -15.35 -5.51 -20.89
N SER A 268 -15.06 -6.52 -21.69
CA SER A 268 -15.31 -7.92 -21.35
C SER A 268 -14.18 -8.80 -21.88
N TYR A 269 -13.44 -9.41 -20.97
CA TYR A 269 -12.41 -10.40 -21.29
C TYR A 269 -12.76 -11.70 -20.56
N THR A 270 -12.89 -12.78 -21.32
CA THR A 270 -13.08 -14.12 -20.80
C THR A 270 -11.78 -14.91 -20.94
N HIS A 271 -11.46 -15.74 -19.93
CA HIS A 271 -10.25 -16.56 -19.92
C HIS A 271 -8.94 -15.77 -20.04
N LEU A 272 -8.87 -14.59 -19.39
CA LEU A 272 -7.61 -13.88 -19.24
C LEU A 272 -6.62 -14.79 -18.49
N THR A 273 -5.44 -15.01 -19.09
CA THR A 273 -4.38 -15.83 -18.53
C THR A 273 -3.07 -15.05 -18.53
N LEU A 274 -2.23 -15.27 -17.53
CA LEU A 274 -0.85 -14.76 -17.58
C LEU A 274 -0.04 -15.60 -18.57
N PRO A 275 0.88 -15.01 -19.35
CA PRO A 275 1.83 -15.76 -20.18
C PRO A 275 2.62 -16.74 -19.32
N THR A 276 2.92 -17.92 -19.86
CA THR A 276 3.65 -18.97 -19.12
C THR A 276 5.04 -18.51 -18.66
N SER A 277 5.63 -17.55 -19.35
CA SER A 277 6.92 -16.91 -19.00
C SER A 277 6.82 -15.97 -17.80
N ALA A 278 5.62 -15.59 -17.36
CA ALA A 278 5.38 -14.77 -16.17
C ALA A 278 5.08 -15.60 -14.91
N ARG A 279 5.10 -16.94 -15.05
CA ARG A 279 5.01 -17.85 -13.92
C ARG A 279 6.44 -18.17 -13.45
N VAL A 280 6.91 -17.39 -12.52
CA VAL A 280 8.13 -17.70 -11.75
C VAL A 280 7.72 -18.10 -10.35
#